data_10aae06072f0960010087b928a0ee24c
#
_entry.id   10aae06072f0960010087b928a0ee24c
#
_cell.length_a   1.000
_cell.length_b   1.000
_cell.length_c   1.000
_cell.angle_alpha   90.00
_cell.angle_beta   90.00
_cell.angle_gamma   90.00
#
_symmetry.space_group_name_H-M   'P 1'
#
loop_
_entity.id
_entity.type
_entity.pdbx_description
1 polymer ?
#
loop_
_entity_poly.entity_id
_entity_poly.type
_entity_poly.pdbx_seq_one_letter_code
_entity_poly.pdbx_strand_id
1 'polypeptide(L)'
;MSGNNRDTLVARATARLEDLESALHGIAQVRGTATSTDGLVTAEVDGNGALIDLRITESITSYPAAEIGPLITRTCAEAAAAAAIARGRVVEKLNVQFGG
;
A
#
# COMPACT_ATOMS: atom_id res chain seq x y z
N MET A 1 41.72 -20.41 3.41
CA MET A 1 40.89 -20.27 4.53
C MET A 1 39.43 -20.29 4.19
N SER A 2 38.91 -21.48 4.07
CA SER A 2 37.52 -21.70 3.67
C SER A 2 36.52 -21.16 4.71
N GLY A 3 36.90 -21.10 6.00
CA GLY A 3 36.01 -20.60 7.04
C GLY A 3 35.63 -19.13 6.89
N ASN A 4 36.56 -18.27 6.49
CA ASN A 4 36.32 -16.84 6.30
C ASN A 4 35.38 -16.60 5.12
N ASN A 5 35.49 -17.40 4.04
CA ASN A 5 34.60 -17.29 2.88
C ASN A 5 33.17 -17.70 3.23
N ARG A 6 33.05 -18.76 4.03
CA ARG A 6 31.76 -19.24 4.49
C ARG A 6 31.06 -18.20 5.35
N ASP A 7 31.78 -17.62 6.31
CA ASP A 7 31.23 -16.60 7.21
C ASP A 7 30.80 -15.36 6.44
N THR A 8 31.53 -14.96 5.40
CA THR A 8 31.17 -13.85 4.52
C THR A 8 29.90 -14.16 3.74
N LEU A 9 29.76 -15.38 3.22
CA LEU A 9 28.56 -15.79 2.49
C LEU A 9 27.34 -15.83 3.39
N VAL A 10 27.47 -16.32 4.61
CA VAL A 10 26.39 -16.34 5.59
C VAL A 10 25.97 -14.92 5.96
N ALA A 11 26.95 -14.04 6.20
CA ALA A 11 26.65 -12.64 6.51
C ALA A 11 25.90 -11.94 5.38
N ARG A 12 26.29 -12.17 4.13
CA ARG A 12 25.58 -11.60 2.97
C ARG A 12 24.17 -12.15 2.82
N ALA A 13 24.00 -13.45 3.01
CA ALA A 13 22.69 -14.07 2.93
C ALA A 13 21.77 -13.53 4.03
N THR A 14 22.28 -13.38 5.24
CA THR A 14 21.53 -12.82 6.37
C THR A 14 21.12 -11.37 6.09
N ALA A 15 22.05 -10.55 5.58
CA ALA A 15 21.77 -9.15 5.25
C ALA A 15 20.67 -9.05 4.17
N ARG A 16 20.71 -9.90 3.14
CA ARG A 16 19.70 -9.90 2.08
C ARG A 16 18.33 -10.35 2.61
N LEU A 17 18.33 -11.33 3.51
CA LEU A 17 17.10 -11.79 4.14
C LEU A 17 16.46 -10.67 4.97
N GLU A 18 17.26 -9.95 5.74
CA GLU A 18 16.81 -8.81 6.54
C GLU A 18 16.25 -7.70 5.64
N ASP A 19 16.92 -7.42 4.52
CA ASP A 19 16.44 -6.44 3.54
C ASP A 19 15.10 -6.87 2.93
N LEU A 20 14.95 -8.15 2.62
CA LEU A 20 13.69 -8.69 2.08
C LEU A 20 12.57 -8.60 3.12
N GLU A 21 12.85 -8.96 4.36
CA GLU A 21 11.87 -8.85 5.45
C GLU A 21 11.42 -7.41 5.65
N SER A 22 12.38 -6.47 5.60
CA SER A 22 12.09 -5.04 5.71
C SER A 22 11.20 -4.56 4.56
N ALA A 23 11.48 -5.01 3.33
CA ALA A 23 10.69 -4.67 2.16
C ALA A 23 9.27 -5.24 2.25
N LEU A 24 9.14 -6.49 2.69
CA LEU A 24 7.83 -7.12 2.90
C LEU A 24 7.03 -6.41 3.98
N HIS A 25 7.70 -5.98 5.05
CA HIS A 25 7.07 -5.18 6.09
C HIS A 25 6.61 -3.83 5.52
N GLY A 26 7.43 -3.21 4.68
CA GLY A 26 7.07 -1.96 3.99
C GLY A 26 5.82 -2.12 3.12
N ILE A 27 5.70 -3.23 2.39
CA ILE A 27 4.51 -3.54 1.58
C ILE A 27 3.29 -3.70 2.49
N ALA A 28 3.45 -4.40 3.63
CA ALA A 28 2.37 -4.61 4.58
C ALA A 28 1.88 -3.31 5.22
N GLN A 29 2.73 -2.29 5.28
CA GLN A 29 2.39 -0.98 5.82
C GLN A 29 1.77 -0.04 4.79
N VAL A 30 1.75 -0.41 3.52
CA VAL A 30 1.19 0.44 2.46
C VAL A 30 -0.30 0.70 2.71
N ARG A 31 -0.68 1.96 2.56
CA ARG A 31 -2.07 2.41 2.66
C ARG A 31 -2.35 3.36 1.50
N GLY A 32 -3.57 3.31 1.01
CA GLY A 32 -4.08 4.29 0.07
C GLY A 32 -5.30 4.96 0.67
N THR A 33 -5.36 6.28 0.58
CA THR A 33 -6.47 7.06 1.10
C THR A 33 -6.96 8.01 0.01
N ALA A 34 -8.28 8.16 -0.08
CA ALA A 34 -8.89 9.12 -0.97
C ALA A 34 -10.13 9.71 -0.33
N THR A 35 -10.37 10.98 -0.63
CA THR A 35 -11.56 11.70 -0.17
C THR A 35 -12.26 12.26 -1.41
N SER A 36 -13.58 12.12 -1.46
CA SER A 36 -14.37 12.68 -2.55
C SER A 36 -14.21 14.22 -2.61
N THR A 37 -14.41 14.80 -3.81
CA THR A 37 -14.21 16.24 -4.01
C THR A 37 -15.09 17.11 -3.13
N ASP A 38 -16.26 16.61 -2.75
CA ASP A 38 -17.19 17.29 -1.85
C ASP A 38 -16.87 17.01 -0.37
N GLY A 39 -15.89 16.15 -0.06
CA GLY A 39 -15.47 15.83 1.30
C GLY A 39 -16.40 14.88 2.04
N LEU A 40 -17.42 14.32 1.39
CA LEU A 40 -18.46 13.52 2.05
C LEU A 40 -18.03 12.08 2.32
N VAL A 41 -17.13 11.53 1.50
CA VAL A 41 -16.66 10.16 1.59
C VAL A 41 -15.14 10.12 1.67
N THR A 42 -14.62 9.39 2.64
CA THR A 42 -13.18 9.10 2.75
C THR A 42 -13.00 7.59 2.84
N ALA A 43 -12.17 7.04 2.00
CA ALA A 43 -11.86 5.61 1.99
C ALA A 43 -10.38 5.38 2.26
N GLU A 44 -10.07 4.34 3.02
CA GLU A 44 -8.71 3.87 3.24
C GLU A 44 -8.63 2.40 2.88
N VAL A 45 -7.62 2.03 2.11
CA VAL A 45 -7.38 0.65 1.68
C VAL A 45 -5.96 0.23 2.05
N ASP A 46 -5.73 -1.07 2.13
CA ASP A 46 -4.39 -1.64 2.34
C ASP A 46 -3.62 -1.76 1.02
N GLY A 47 -2.40 -2.32 1.09
CA GLY A 47 -1.54 -2.48 -0.08
C GLY A 47 -2.10 -3.43 -1.14
N ASN A 48 -3.08 -4.23 -0.82
CA ASN A 48 -3.76 -5.14 -1.75
C ASN A 48 -5.05 -4.51 -2.32
N GLY A 49 -5.37 -3.29 -1.91
CA GLY A 49 -6.59 -2.62 -2.34
C GLY A 49 -7.82 -2.99 -1.54
N ALA A 50 -7.67 -3.75 -0.45
CA ALA A 50 -8.78 -4.11 0.41
C ALA A 50 -9.19 -2.93 1.30
N LEU A 51 -10.48 -2.65 1.37
CA LEU A 51 -11.01 -1.55 2.17
C LEU A 51 -10.83 -1.85 3.66
N ILE A 52 -10.16 -0.94 4.37
CA ILE A 52 -9.95 -1.03 5.82
C ILE A 52 -10.77 -0.01 6.60
N ASP A 53 -11.09 1.12 6.01
CA ASP A 53 -11.90 2.14 6.67
C ASP A 53 -12.71 2.93 5.63
N LEU A 54 -13.95 3.23 5.99
CA LEU A 54 -14.83 4.03 5.15
C LEU A 54 -15.56 5.02 6.06
N ARG A 55 -15.36 6.30 5.79
CA ARG A 55 -16.02 7.37 6.54
C ARG A 55 -16.97 8.12 5.63
N ILE A 56 -18.19 8.28 6.07
CA ILE A 56 -19.23 8.97 5.33
C ILE A 56 -19.85 10.00 6.26
N THR A 57 -19.89 11.26 5.83
CA THR A 57 -20.49 12.31 6.64
C THR A 57 -22.02 12.28 6.53
N GLU A 58 -22.68 12.83 7.54
CA GLU A 58 -24.14 12.90 7.55
C GLU A 58 -24.71 13.69 6.37
N SER A 59 -23.94 14.65 5.85
CA SER A 59 -24.35 15.48 4.70
C SER A 59 -24.62 14.67 3.46
N ILE A 60 -24.19 13.41 3.38
CA ILE A 60 -24.47 12.53 2.23
C ILE A 60 -25.97 12.30 2.05
N THR A 61 -26.78 12.47 3.10
CA THR A 61 -28.22 12.31 3.02
C THR A 61 -28.90 13.33 2.12
N SER A 62 -28.21 14.43 1.79
CA SER A 62 -28.70 15.43 0.83
C SER A 62 -28.53 15.00 -0.62
N TYR A 63 -27.77 13.93 -0.88
CA TYR A 63 -27.56 13.40 -2.22
C TYR A 63 -28.69 12.48 -2.64
N PRO A 64 -29.04 12.45 -3.93
CA PRO A 64 -29.95 11.40 -4.44
C PRO A 64 -29.35 10.02 -4.19
N ALA A 65 -30.19 9.08 -3.77
CA ALA A 65 -29.74 7.72 -3.46
C ALA A 65 -28.97 7.07 -4.62
N ALA A 66 -29.38 7.35 -5.86
CA ALA A 66 -28.73 6.82 -7.06
C ALA A 66 -27.29 7.31 -7.25
N GLU A 67 -26.90 8.42 -6.62
CA GLU A 67 -25.55 9.00 -6.73
C GLU A 67 -24.62 8.55 -5.60
N ILE A 68 -25.17 8.07 -4.49
CA ILE A 68 -24.38 7.69 -3.31
C ILE A 68 -23.50 6.48 -3.60
N GLY A 69 -24.06 5.43 -4.20
CA GLY A 69 -23.30 4.22 -4.55
C GLY A 69 -22.12 4.50 -5.47
N PRO A 70 -22.34 5.16 -6.61
CA PRO A 70 -21.24 5.55 -7.51
C PRO A 70 -20.19 6.42 -6.84
N LEU A 71 -20.58 7.33 -5.95
CA LEU A 71 -19.64 8.20 -5.23
C LEU A 71 -18.72 7.38 -4.33
N ILE A 72 -19.27 6.45 -3.56
CA ILE A 72 -18.51 5.56 -2.68
C ILE A 72 -17.57 4.69 -3.50
N THR A 73 -18.07 4.08 -4.56
CA THR A 73 -17.29 3.21 -5.45
C THR A 73 -16.10 3.96 -6.06
N ARG A 74 -16.33 5.17 -6.54
CA ARG A 74 -15.27 6.00 -7.12
C ARG A 74 -14.20 6.33 -6.08
N THR A 75 -14.62 6.73 -4.89
CA THR A 75 -13.69 7.08 -3.81
C THR A 75 -12.85 5.87 -3.39
N CYS A 76 -13.46 4.70 -3.28
CA CYS A 76 -12.74 3.46 -2.99
C CYS A 76 -11.74 3.11 -4.10
N ALA A 77 -12.12 3.29 -5.37
CA ALA A 77 -11.24 3.06 -6.51
C ALA A 77 -10.04 4.00 -6.51
N GLU A 78 -10.24 5.26 -6.16
CA GLU A 78 -9.17 6.25 -6.04
C GLU A 78 -8.22 5.89 -4.90
N ALA A 79 -8.75 5.43 -3.77
CA ALA A 79 -7.92 4.96 -2.66
C ALA A 79 -7.08 3.74 -3.06
N ALA A 80 -7.68 2.79 -3.78
CA ALA A 80 -6.98 1.62 -4.29
C ALA A 80 -5.88 2.00 -5.28
N ALA A 81 -6.12 2.97 -6.14
CA ALA A 81 -5.10 3.49 -7.07
C ALA A 81 -3.93 4.12 -6.31
N ALA A 82 -4.21 4.89 -5.26
CA ALA A 82 -3.17 5.48 -4.40
C ALA A 82 -2.33 4.39 -3.71
N ALA A 83 -2.97 3.34 -3.21
CA ALA A 83 -2.28 2.21 -2.61
C ALA A 83 -1.39 1.48 -3.61
N ALA A 84 -1.87 1.29 -4.85
CA ALA A 84 -1.10 0.64 -5.91
C ALA A 84 0.18 1.43 -6.25
N ILE A 85 0.08 2.77 -6.30
CA ILE A 85 1.24 3.63 -6.53
C ILE A 85 2.25 3.49 -5.38
N ALA A 86 1.78 3.56 -4.13
CA ALA A 86 2.64 3.44 -2.95
C ALA A 86 3.32 2.07 -2.90
N ARG A 87 2.59 1.01 -3.21
CA ARG A 87 3.14 -0.35 -3.30
C ARG A 87 4.21 -0.45 -4.39
N GLY A 88 3.95 0.16 -5.55
CA GLY A 88 4.90 0.20 -6.66
C GLY A 88 6.23 0.80 -6.27
N ARG A 89 6.23 1.84 -5.44
CA ARG A 89 7.45 2.48 -4.95
C ARG A 89 8.27 1.55 -4.06
N VAL A 90 7.61 0.75 -3.22
CA VAL A 90 8.30 -0.23 -2.37
C VAL A 90 8.91 -1.33 -3.23
N VAL A 91 8.17 -1.84 -4.21
CA VAL A 91 8.65 -2.86 -5.15
C VAL A 91 9.83 -2.32 -5.97
N GLU A 92 9.77 -1.07 -6.40
CA GLU A 92 10.86 -0.43 -7.13
C GLU A 92 12.14 -0.36 -6.31
N LYS A 93 12.04 0.01 -5.03
CA LYS A 93 13.18 -0.01 -4.11
C LYS A 93 13.76 -1.41 -3.95
N LEU A 94 12.90 -2.42 -3.88
CA LEU A 94 13.31 -3.81 -3.81
C LEU A 94 14.07 -4.23 -5.07
N ASN A 95 13.61 -3.82 -6.25
CA ASN A 95 14.30 -4.09 -7.51
C ASN A 95 15.66 -3.44 -7.58
N VAL A 96 15.81 -2.21 -7.09
CA VAL A 96 17.11 -1.53 -7.00
C VAL A 96 18.06 -2.32 -6.11
N GLN A 97 17.54 -2.83 -4.98
CA GLN A 97 18.33 -3.55 -3.98
C GLN A 97 18.76 -4.95 -4.42
N PHE A 98 17.89 -5.66 -5.13
CA PHE A 98 18.09 -7.08 -5.47
C PHE A 98 18.20 -7.34 -6.98
N GLY A 99 17.67 -6.47 -7.79
CA GLY A 99 17.63 -6.63 -9.24
C GLY A 99 18.81 -6.00 -9.97
N GLY A 100 19.63 -5.28 -9.27
CA GLY A 100 20.88 -4.68 -9.77
C GLY A 100 20.79 -3.99 -11.07
#